data_a56abfb1b527c698b5f3a310f3d93353
#
_entry.id   a56abfb1b527c698b5f3a310f3d93353
#
_cell.length_a   1.000
_cell.length_b   1.000
_cell.length_c   1.000
_cell.angle_alpha   90.00
_cell.angle_beta   90.00
_cell.angle_gamma   90.00
#
_symmetry.space_group_name_H-M   'P 1'
#
loop_
_entity.id
_entity.type
_entity.pdbx_description
1 polymer ?
#
loop_
_entity_poly.entity_id
_entity_poly.type
_entity_poly.pdbx_seq_one_letter_code
_entity_poly.pdbx_strand_id
1 'polypeptide(L)'
;MLAAPIPDNEALRLDASRSAFCAYAPREERFDRITRTAKRLLHVPISLISIVEQDEQWFRSVQGLEVDHSPRDISFCGHVVAQRKPLCITETLDEPHFRDNPLVTGAPRIRSYLGWPLEIAPGLIVGTLCAIDTIPRQFSADECEAMRDLAAMAEVELRIGAMRDLQGKLMLKLNALQRKGALDPLTGCWNIRGFRELLAIGVEDARHERTELAICSIRVDDFDALAESAGVTNPDALTLMLAQVLRQRIPAKGALARLGATYFCALVPAQSAMALEDELAKLTFPKALVNLQDGKLSLELPLSISVS
;
A
#
# COMPACT_ATOMS: atom_id res chain seq x y z
N MET A 1 -16.39 -14.79 34.66
CA MET A 1 -15.34 -14.73 33.62
C MET A 1 -14.31 -13.66 33.98
N LEU A 2 -13.04 -13.93 33.79
CA LEU A 2 -11.98 -12.94 33.93
C LEU A 2 -11.48 -12.58 32.52
N ALA A 3 -11.52 -11.28 32.19
CA ALA A 3 -10.92 -10.80 30.93
C ALA A 3 -9.39 -10.99 31.01
N ALA A 4 -8.76 -11.21 29.84
CA ALA A 4 -7.32 -11.34 29.76
C ALA A 4 -6.63 -10.03 30.21
N PRO A 5 -5.57 -10.11 31.05
CA PRO A 5 -4.81 -8.91 31.40
C PRO A 5 -4.14 -8.29 30.16
N ILE A 6 -3.90 -6.98 30.23
CA ILE A 6 -3.18 -6.26 29.18
C ILE A 6 -1.68 -6.45 29.43
N PRO A 7 -0.88 -6.88 28.44
CA PRO A 7 0.57 -7.02 28.59
C PRO A 7 1.28 -5.68 28.81
N ASP A 8 2.38 -5.68 29.56
CA ASP A 8 3.18 -4.47 29.81
C ASP A 8 3.70 -3.79 28.54
N ASN A 9 3.91 -4.56 27.46
CA ASN A 9 4.38 -4.07 26.16
C ASN A 9 3.25 -3.86 25.14
N GLU A 10 2.00 -3.68 25.58
CA GLU A 10 0.82 -3.63 24.73
C GLU A 10 0.94 -2.61 23.58
N ALA A 11 1.38 -1.39 23.90
CA ALA A 11 1.53 -0.33 22.89
C ALA A 11 2.50 -0.74 21.76
N LEU A 12 3.65 -1.32 22.13
CA LEU A 12 4.67 -1.78 21.18
C LEU A 12 4.16 -2.96 20.34
N ARG A 13 3.45 -3.90 20.99
CA ARG A 13 2.84 -5.08 20.36
C ARG A 13 1.79 -4.67 19.31
N LEU A 14 0.89 -3.75 19.68
CA LEU A 14 -0.15 -3.23 18.79
C LEU A 14 0.45 -2.45 17.61
N ASP A 15 1.47 -1.64 17.84
CA ASP A 15 2.16 -0.94 16.78
C ASP A 15 2.82 -1.91 15.80
N ALA A 16 3.48 -2.93 16.29
CA ALA A 16 4.08 -4.00 15.49
C ALA A 16 3.02 -4.78 14.70
N SER A 17 1.89 -5.17 15.32
CA SER A 17 0.77 -5.85 14.67
C SER A 17 0.20 -5.03 13.51
N ARG A 18 -0.07 -3.75 13.76
CA ARG A 18 -0.64 -2.80 12.77
C ARG A 18 0.34 -2.50 11.65
N SER A 19 1.62 -2.31 11.98
CA SER A 19 2.68 -2.06 10.99
C SER A 19 2.89 -3.24 10.06
N ALA A 20 2.66 -4.46 10.56
CA ALA A 20 2.75 -5.70 9.81
C ALA A 20 1.43 -6.11 9.12
N PHE A 21 0.37 -5.29 9.21
CA PHE A 21 -0.97 -5.60 8.67
C PHE A 21 -1.49 -6.99 9.08
N CYS A 22 -1.16 -7.40 10.30
CA CYS A 22 -1.50 -8.75 10.74
C CYS A 22 -3.01 -8.98 10.90
N ALA A 23 -3.75 -7.99 11.39
CA ALA A 23 -5.16 -8.15 11.77
C ALA A 23 -6.13 -8.02 10.59
N TYR A 24 -6.10 -6.91 9.86
CA TYR A 24 -7.16 -6.52 8.91
C TYR A 24 -6.93 -6.98 7.47
N ALA A 25 -5.91 -7.79 7.21
CA ALA A 25 -5.66 -8.30 5.87
C ALA A 25 -6.68 -9.41 5.50
N PRO A 26 -7.00 -9.56 4.20
CA PRO A 26 -7.88 -10.62 3.74
C PRO A 26 -7.34 -12.01 4.08
N ARG A 27 -8.23 -13.01 4.11
CA ARG A 27 -7.81 -14.41 4.31
C ARG A 27 -6.90 -14.86 3.18
N GLU A 28 -5.88 -15.64 3.53
CA GLU A 28 -4.87 -16.11 2.59
C GLU A 28 -4.63 -17.61 2.76
N GLU A 29 -4.56 -18.34 1.66
CA GLU A 29 -4.38 -19.81 1.65
C GLU A 29 -3.16 -20.27 2.47
N ARG A 30 -2.11 -19.47 2.55
CA ARG A 30 -0.91 -19.79 3.35
C ARG A 30 -1.24 -19.99 4.84
N PHE A 31 -2.17 -19.22 5.40
CA PHE A 31 -2.67 -19.39 6.77
C PHE A 31 -3.74 -20.47 6.86
N ASP A 32 -4.64 -20.56 5.88
CA ASP A 32 -5.69 -21.57 5.82
C ASP A 32 -5.12 -22.99 5.77
N ARG A 33 -3.99 -23.18 5.12
CA ARG A 33 -3.26 -24.44 5.09
C ARG A 33 -2.80 -24.87 6.49
N ILE A 34 -2.29 -23.92 7.28
CA ILE A 34 -1.81 -24.17 8.65
C ILE A 34 -2.98 -24.58 9.56
N THR A 35 -4.06 -23.80 9.58
CA THR A 35 -5.23 -24.10 10.41
C THR A 35 -5.93 -25.38 9.98
N ARG A 36 -6.02 -25.65 8.68
CA ARG A 36 -6.57 -26.90 8.14
C ARG A 36 -5.72 -28.11 8.53
N THR A 37 -4.40 -27.94 8.56
CA THR A 37 -3.48 -29.00 9.02
C THR A 37 -3.63 -29.22 10.52
N ALA A 38 -3.64 -28.15 11.34
CA ALA A 38 -3.85 -28.25 12.78
C ALA A 38 -5.17 -28.96 13.11
N LYS A 39 -6.27 -28.55 12.47
CA LYS A 39 -7.58 -29.18 12.64
C LYS A 39 -7.57 -30.67 12.36
N ARG A 40 -6.92 -31.09 11.28
CA ARG A 40 -6.85 -32.49 10.87
C ARG A 40 -5.93 -33.30 11.78
N LEU A 41 -4.78 -32.76 12.12
CA LEU A 41 -3.76 -33.45 12.90
C LEU A 41 -4.20 -33.67 14.34
N LEU A 42 -4.85 -32.66 14.94
CA LEU A 42 -5.34 -32.73 16.30
C LEU A 42 -6.78 -33.30 16.38
N HIS A 43 -7.42 -33.62 15.25
CA HIS A 43 -8.80 -34.10 15.19
C HIS A 43 -9.81 -33.23 15.96
N VAL A 44 -9.66 -31.90 15.87
CA VAL A 44 -10.56 -30.92 16.53
C VAL A 44 -11.56 -30.34 15.54
N PRO A 45 -12.76 -29.93 15.97
CA PRO A 45 -13.77 -29.30 15.11
C PRO A 45 -13.34 -27.89 14.68
N ILE A 46 -12.55 -27.16 15.48
CA ILE A 46 -12.21 -25.77 15.24
C ILE A 46 -10.70 -25.57 15.39
N SER A 47 -10.11 -24.84 14.42
CA SER A 47 -8.75 -24.32 14.51
C SER A 47 -8.68 -22.93 13.85
N LEU A 48 -7.96 -22.01 14.46
CA LEU A 48 -7.82 -20.67 13.94
C LEU A 48 -6.48 -20.02 14.25
N ILE A 49 -6.08 -19.06 13.41
CA ILE A 49 -5.02 -18.08 13.68
C ILE A 49 -5.72 -16.77 14.01
N SER A 50 -5.58 -16.32 15.25
CA SER A 50 -6.12 -15.06 15.73
C SER A 50 -5.03 -14.03 15.94
N ILE A 51 -5.30 -12.78 15.56
CA ILE A 51 -4.49 -11.61 15.90
C ILE A 51 -5.27 -10.78 16.89
N VAL A 52 -4.67 -10.53 18.05
CA VAL A 52 -5.33 -9.85 19.18
C VAL A 52 -5.01 -8.35 19.08
N GLU A 53 -6.01 -7.55 18.80
CA GLU A 53 -5.96 -6.09 18.79
C GLU A 53 -6.42 -5.50 20.14
N GLN A 54 -6.65 -4.20 20.20
CA GLN A 54 -6.95 -3.49 21.43
C GLN A 54 -8.26 -3.98 22.09
N ASP A 55 -9.34 -4.06 21.32
CA ASP A 55 -10.68 -4.38 21.83
C ASP A 55 -11.25 -5.66 21.20
N GLU A 56 -10.64 -6.15 20.13
CA GLU A 56 -11.09 -7.30 19.35
C GLU A 56 -9.93 -8.24 19.03
N GLN A 57 -10.25 -9.45 18.64
CA GLN A 57 -9.34 -10.37 17.95
C GLN A 57 -9.86 -10.66 16.55
N TRP A 58 -8.97 -10.62 15.56
CA TRP A 58 -9.27 -10.86 14.15
C TRP A 58 -8.72 -12.20 13.71
N PHE A 59 -9.49 -12.93 12.91
CA PHE A 59 -9.10 -14.25 12.46
C PHE A 59 -8.47 -14.22 11.08
N ARG A 60 -7.14 -14.35 11.02
CA ARG A 60 -6.36 -14.47 9.76
C ARG A 60 -6.70 -15.74 9.01
N SER A 61 -7.09 -16.77 9.74
CA SER A 61 -7.61 -18.03 9.23
C SER A 61 -8.51 -18.66 10.28
N VAL A 62 -9.58 -19.30 9.85
CA VAL A 62 -10.51 -20.00 10.72
C VAL A 62 -11.09 -21.21 10.00
N GLN A 63 -11.10 -22.34 10.71
CA GLN A 63 -11.71 -23.59 10.28
C GLN A 63 -12.77 -24.00 11.30
N GLY A 64 -14.00 -24.23 10.85
CA GLY A 64 -15.10 -24.72 11.68
C GLY A 64 -15.94 -23.66 12.36
N LEU A 65 -15.73 -22.37 12.08
CA LEU A 65 -16.60 -21.25 12.47
C LEU A 65 -16.83 -20.31 11.27
N GLU A 66 -17.97 -19.64 11.28
CA GLU A 66 -18.33 -18.65 10.24
C GLU A 66 -18.29 -17.21 10.81
N VAL A 67 -17.12 -16.86 11.39
CA VAL A 67 -16.88 -15.54 11.99
C VAL A 67 -15.49 -15.06 11.60
N ASP A 68 -15.31 -13.73 11.51
CA ASP A 68 -14.04 -13.11 11.13
C ASP A 68 -13.32 -12.44 12.31
N HIS A 69 -14.04 -12.16 13.39
CA HIS A 69 -13.52 -11.52 14.60
C HIS A 69 -14.40 -11.86 15.80
N SER A 70 -13.90 -11.54 16.99
CA SER A 70 -14.69 -11.57 18.23
C SER A 70 -14.13 -10.56 19.25
N PRO A 71 -14.93 -10.16 20.26
CA PRO A 71 -14.44 -9.29 21.33
C PRO A 71 -13.24 -9.88 22.06
N ARG A 72 -12.27 -9.03 22.43
CA ARG A 72 -11.07 -9.43 23.12
C ARG A 72 -11.33 -9.88 24.57
N ASP A 73 -12.27 -9.26 25.22
CA ASP A 73 -12.59 -9.52 26.64
C ASP A 73 -13.06 -10.96 26.91
N ILE A 74 -13.70 -11.60 25.93
CA ILE A 74 -14.11 -13.01 26.00
C ILE A 74 -13.08 -13.99 25.41
N SER A 75 -11.94 -13.46 24.91
CA SER A 75 -10.97 -14.21 24.12
C SER A 75 -10.06 -15.08 24.96
N PHE A 76 -9.99 -16.37 24.68
CA PHE A 76 -8.95 -17.29 25.18
C PHE A 76 -7.56 -16.89 24.67
N CYS A 77 -7.49 -16.44 23.43
CA CYS A 77 -6.25 -16.01 22.78
C CYS A 77 -5.64 -14.78 23.46
N GLY A 78 -6.46 -13.89 24.03
CA GLY A 78 -6.00 -12.76 24.83
C GLY A 78 -5.18 -13.21 26.05
N HIS A 79 -5.55 -14.31 26.70
CA HIS A 79 -4.80 -14.88 27.82
C HIS A 79 -3.43 -15.44 27.38
N VAL A 80 -3.35 -16.09 26.21
CA VAL A 80 -2.08 -16.56 25.63
C VAL A 80 -1.14 -15.40 25.36
N VAL A 81 -1.67 -14.34 24.74
CA VAL A 81 -0.90 -13.12 24.43
C VAL A 81 -0.40 -12.46 25.72
N ALA A 82 -1.25 -12.34 26.74
CA ALA A 82 -0.90 -11.72 28.01
C ALA A 82 0.16 -12.51 28.78
N GLN A 83 0.05 -13.83 28.81
CA GLN A 83 0.97 -14.71 29.53
C GLN A 83 2.25 -15.02 28.75
N ARG A 84 2.26 -14.79 27.43
CA ARG A 84 3.36 -15.11 26.48
C ARG A 84 3.77 -16.60 26.55
N LYS A 85 2.82 -17.46 26.83
CA LYS A 85 3.03 -18.91 26.98
C LYS A 85 1.87 -19.67 26.36
N PRO A 86 2.10 -20.91 25.94
CA PRO A 86 1.02 -21.79 25.54
C PRO A 86 -0.02 -21.94 26.67
N LEU A 87 -1.29 -22.00 26.29
CA LEU A 87 -2.41 -22.25 27.19
C LEU A 87 -3.09 -23.55 26.75
N CYS A 88 -3.12 -24.50 27.66
CA CYS A 88 -3.78 -25.78 27.48
C CYS A 88 -4.88 -25.95 28.55
N ILE A 89 -6.11 -26.11 28.11
CA ILE A 89 -7.29 -26.33 28.99
C ILE A 89 -7.95 -27.61 28.52
N THR A 90 -8.08 -28.56 29.46
CA THR A 90 -8.69 -29.87 29.21
C THR A 90 -10.22 -29.88 29.37
N GLU A 91 -10.74 -29.10 30.34
CA GLU A 91 -12.16 -28.87 30.55
C GLU A 91 -12.37 -27.43 31.04
N THR A 92 -13.06 -26.65 30.24
CA THR A 92 -13.31 -25.22 30.54
C THR A 92 -14.26 -25.00 31.73
N LEU A 93 -15.16 -25.94 32.00
CA LEU A 93 -16.08 -25.83 33.14
C LEU A 93 -15.36 -25.98 34.50
N ASP A 94 -14.23 -26.67 34.52
CA ASP A 94 -13.39 -26.84 35.73
C ASP A 94 -12.48 -25.63 35.95
N GLU A 95 -12.33 -24.77 34.94
CA GLU A 95 -11.44 -23.61 35.01
C GLU A 95 -12.18 -22.35 35.52
N PRO A 96 -11.89 -21.85 36.74
CA PRO A 96 -12.61 -20.71 37.32
C PRO A 96 -12.62 -19.45 36.44
N HIS A 97 -11.60 -19.25 35.61
CA HIS A 97 -11.48 -18.07 34.75
C HIS A 97 -12.33 -18.17 33.49
N PHE A 98 -12.73 -19.39 33.07
CA PHE A 98 -13.40 -19.61 31.77
C PHE A 98 -14.80 -20.20 31.88
N ARG A 99 -15.17 -20.88 32.96
CA ARG A 99 -16.44 -21.62 33.11
C ARG A 99 -17.71 -20.82 32.80
N ASP A 100 -17.68 -19.53 33.08
CA ASP A 100 -18.79 -18.57 32.82
C ASP A 100 -18.53 -17.66 31.62
N ASN A 101 -17.56 -18.03 30.74
CA ASN A 101 -17.31 -17.33 29.50
C ASN A 101 -18.44 -17.56 28.49
N PRO A 102 -18.92 -16.53 27.76
CA PRO A 102 -19.95 -16.67 26.73
C PRO A 102 -19.66 -17.74 25.67
N LEU A 103 -18.39 -17.97 25.32
CA LEU A 103 -17.98 -19.01 24.36
C LEU A 103 -18.04 -20.44 24.97
N VAL A 104 -18.12 -20.54 26.27
CA VAL A 104 -18.28 -21.81 27.03
C VAL A 104 -19.75 -22.10 27.33
N THR A 105 -20.50 -21.09 27.78
CA THR A 105 -21.91 -21.20 28.14
C THR A 105 -22.83 -21.14 26.95
N GLY A 106 -22.44 -20.38 25.91
CA GLY A 106 -23.11 -20.23 24.61
C GLY A 106 -22.36 -20.94 23.48
N ALA A 107 -22.76 -20.67 22.24
CA ALA A 107 -22.05 -21.18 21.07
C ALA A 107 -20.62 -20.58 21.00
N PRO A 108 -19.59 -21.38 20.63
CA PRO A 108 -19.62 -22.78 20.17
C PRO A 108 -19.57 -23.83 21.29
N ARG A 109 -19.68 -23.46 22.56
CA ARG A 109 -19.60 -24.34 23.74
C ARG A 109 -18.24 -25.00 23.89
N ILE A 110 -17.19 -24.18 23.92
CA ILE A 110 -15.81 -24.63 24.09
C ILE A 110 -15.70 -25.46 25.37
N ARG A 111 -15.08 -26.64 25.24
CA ARG A 111 -14.75 -27.51 26.39
C ARG A 111 -13.28 -27.71 26.57
N SER A 112 -12.51 -27.79 25.49
CA SER A 112 -11.06 -27.84 25.56
C SER A 112 -10.43 -26.85 24.59
N TYR A 113 -9.25 -26.37 24.96
CA TYR A 113 -8.52 -25.34 24.23
C TYR A 113 -7.01 -25.60 24.31
N LEU A 114 -6.35 -25.51 23.17
CA LEU A 114 -4.90 -25.45 23.06
C LEU A 114 -4.50 -24.26 22.21
N GLY A 115 -3.87 -23.25 22.81
CA GLY A 115 -3.39 -22.05 22.12
C GLY A 115 -1.89 -21.90 22.21
N TRP A 116 -1.25 -21.67 21.07
CA TRP A 116 0.18 -21.40 20.98
C TRP A 116 0.43 -19.95 20.57
N PRO A 117 1.29 -19.19 21.29
CA PRO A 117 1.56 -17.79 20.98
C PRO A 117 2.24 -17.66 19.60
N LEU A 118 1.95 -16.57 18.90
CA LEU A 118 2.58 -16.21 17.63
C LEU A 118 3.44 -14.97 17.81
N GLU A 119 4.74 -15.14 17.66
CA GLU A 119 5.76 -14.13 17.87
C GLU A 119 6.28 -13.61 16.53
N ILE A 120 6.12 -12.30 16.26
CA ILE A 120 6.63 -11.68 15.03
C ILE A 120 8.03 -11.08 15.18
N ALA A 121 8.40 -10.68 16.39
CA ALA A 121 9.73 -10.23 16.77
C ALA A 121 9.97 -10.55 18.25
N PRO A 122 11.21 -10.61 18.75
CA PRO A 122 11.51 -11.00 20.13
C PRO A 122 10.65 -10.30 21.18
N GLY A 123 9.85 -11.07 21.91
CA GLY A 123 8.92 -10.60 22.95
C GLY A 123 7.62 -9.96 22.43
N LEU A 124 7.38 -9.91 21.12
CA LEU A 124 6.17 -9.33 20.52
C LEU A 124 5.20 -10.40 20.05
N ILE A 125 4.36 -10.87 20.97
CA ILE A 125 3.29 -11.82 20.70
C ILE A 125 2.06 -11.08 20.16
N VAL A 126 1.72 -11.30 18.90
CA VAL A 126 0.59 -10.59 18.24
C VAL A 126 -0.71 -11.37 18.25
N GLY A 127 -0.64 -12.68 18.49
CA GLY A 127 -1.82 -13.53 18.43
C GLY A 127 -1.52 -14.97 18.81
N THR A 128 -2.37 -15.89 18.34
CA THR A 128 -2.26 -17.33 18.62
C THR A 128 -2.65 -18.18 17.42
N LEU A 129 -2.01 -19.34 17.30
CA LEU A 129 -2.59 -20.50 16.64
C LEU A 129 -3.33 -21.31 17.71
N CYS A 130 -4.60 -21.65 17.50
CA CYS A 130 -5.33 -22.45 18.47
C CYS A 130 -6.12 -23.58 17.83
N ALA A 131 -6.30 -24.64 18.66
CA ALA A 131 -7.16 -25.79 18.44
C ALA A 131 -8.22 -25.81 19.55
N ILE A 132 -9.48 -26.00 19.18
CA ILE A 132 -10.62 -25.87 20.07
C ILE A 132 -11.53 -27.08 19.87
N ASP A 133 -11.98 -27.67 20.99
CA ASP A 133 -12.96 -28.74 20.96
C ASP A 133 -14.19 -28.41 21.82
N THR A 134 -15.31 -29.03 21.45
CA THR A 134 -16.62 -28.95 22.16
C THR A 134 -16.82 -30.06 23.14
N ILE A 135 -15.84 -30.94 23.31
CA ILE A 135 -15.77 -31.99 24.30
C ILE A 135 -14.51 -31.82 25.16
N PRO A 136 -14.51 -32.29 26.43
CA PRO A 136 -13.31 -32.36 27.25
C PRO A 136 -12.25 -33.24 26.60
N ARG A 137 -10.99 -32.76 26.56
CA ARG A 137 -9.91 -33.57 26.02
C ARG A 137 -8.57 -33.18 26.61
N GLN A 138 -7.72 -34.19 26.77
CA GLN A 138 -6.31 -34.00 27.12
C GLN A 138 -5.47 -34.02 25.86
N PHE A 139 -4.75 -32.96 25.61
CA PHE A 139 -3.81 -32.91 24.47
C PHE A 139 -2.53 -33.64 24.83
N SER A 140 -2.09 -34.52 23.96
CA SER A 140 -0.83 -35.28 24.15
C SER A 140 0.41 -34.39 23.94
N ALA A 141 1.58 -34.89 24.36
CA ALA A 141 2.84 -34.22 24.13
C ALA A 141 3.12 -34.03 22.62
N ASP A 142 2.80 -35.05 21.81
CA ASP A 142 2.98 -35.01 20.36
C ASP A 142 2.05 -33.95 19.68
N GLU A 143 0.81 -33.84 20.17
CA GLU A 143 -0.12 -32.81 19.72
C GLU A 143 0.35 -31.38 20.06
N CYS A 144 0.90 -31.23 21.28
CA CYS A 144 1.50 -29.95 21.71
C CYS A 144 2.75 -29.61 20.89
N GLU A 145 3.59 -30.60 20.56
CA GLU A 145 4.75 -30.41 19.69
C GLU A 145 4.35 -30.02 18.26
N ALA A 146 3.38 -30.74 17.69
CA ALA A 146 2.83 -30.42 16.39
C ALA A 146 2.25 -28.98 16.33
N MET A 147 1.57 -28.56 17.41
CA MET A 147 1.01 -27.23 17.53
C MET A 147 2.09 -26.15 17.58
N ARG A 148 3.20 -26.42 18.30
CA ARG A 148 4.39 -25.55 18.33
C ARG A 148 4.98 -25.37 16.95
N ASP A 149 5.17 -26.46 16.22
CA ASP A 149 5.79 -26.43 14.89
C ASP A 149 4.91 -25.69 13.86
N LEU A 150 3.60 -25.92 13.90
CA LEU A 150 2.64 -25.19 13.07
C LEU A 150 2.57 -23.71 13.43
N ALA A 151 2.71 -23.36 14.71
CA ALA A 151 2.80 -21.96 15.15
C ALA A 151 4.07 -21.29 14.60
N ALA A 152 5.22 -21.97 14.66
CA ALA A 152 6.45 -21.47 14.06
C ALA A 152 6.32 -21.22 12.55
N MET A 153 5.60 -22.10 11.82
CA MET A 153 5.29 -21.87 10.40
C MET A 153 4.41 -20.62 10.21
N ALA A 154 3.39 -20.42 11.06
CA ALA A 154 2.53 -19.24 11.02
C ALA A 154 3.30 -17.94 11.28
N GLU A 155 4.24 -17.96 12.21
CA GLU A 155 5.13 -16.82 12.51
C GLU A 155 6.00 -16.44 11.31
N VAL A 156 6.57 -17.43 10.60
CA VAL A 156 7.34 -17.17 9.38
C VAL A 156 6.47 -16.48 8.31
N GLU A 157 5.23 -16.97 8.11
CA GLU A 157 4.30 -16.37 7.15
C GLU A 157 3.87 -14.95 7.55
N LEU A 158 3.68 -14.68 8.85
CA LEU A 158 3.39 -13.33 9.34
C LEU A 158 4.57 -12.38 9.11
N ARG A 159 5.81 -12.82 9.39
CA ARG A 159 7.03 -12.02 9.16
C ARG A 159 7.26 -11.73 7.68
N ILE A 160 7.06 -12.71 6.80
CA ILE A 160 7.16 -12.51 5.34
C ILE A 160 6.13 -11.49 4.85
N GLY A 161 4.90 -11.57 5.35
CA GLY A 161 3.86 -10.57 5.04
C GLY A 161 4.28 -9.16 5.44
N ALA A 162 4.76 -8.97 6.67
CA ALA A 162 5.25 -7.69 7.17
C ALA A 162 6.42 -7.12 6.33
N MET A 163 7.37 -7.97 5.91
CA MET A 163 8.50 -7.56 5.06
C MET A 163 8.04 -7.11 3.68
N ARG A 164 7.10 -7.82 3.04
CA ARG A 164 6.54 -7.44 1.73
C ARG A 164 5.83 -6.10 1.78
N ASP A 165 5.04 -5.85 2.81
CA ASP A 165 4.33 -4.59 2.99
C ASP A 165 5.29 -3.42 3.21
N LEU A 166 6.34 -3.62 4.03
CA LEU A 166 7.38 -2.62 4.24
C LEU A 166 8.13 -2.31 2.94
N GLN A 167 8.49 -3.33 2.17
CA GLN A 167 9.14 -3.16 0.87
C GLN A 167 8.25 -2.39 -0.10
N GLY A 168 6.95 -2.69 -0.17
CA GLY A 168 5.99 -1.95 -0.98
C GLY A 168 5.92 -0.46 -0.60
N LYS A 169 5.82 -0.16 0.71
CA LYS A 169 5.82 1.22 1.23
C LYS A 169 7.11 1.97 0.91
N LEU A 170 8.27 1.32 1.06
CA LEU A 170 9.57 1.91 0.72
C LEU A 170 9.68 2.22 -0.77
N MET A 171 9.23 1.31 -1.64
CA MET A 171 9.20 1.52 -3.09
C MET A 171 8.30 2.70 -3.47
N LEU A 172 7.11 2.82 -2.87
CA LEU A 172 6.24 3.98 -3.09
C LEU A 172 6.88 5.29 -2.65
N LYS A 173 7.57 5.32 -1.50
CA LYS A 173 8.29 6.50 -1.02
C LYS A 173 9.48 6.85 -1.93
N LEU A 174 10.26 5.88 -2.38
CA LEU A 174 11.37 6.08 -3.31
C LEU A 174 10.87 6.65 -4.64
N ASN A 175 9.82 6.09 -5.21
CA ASN A 175 9.20 6.60 -6.44
C ASN A 175 8.70 8.04 -6.27
N ALA A 176 8.11 8.39 -5.13
CA ALA A 176 7.67 9.74 -4.84
C ALA A 176 8.84 10.73 -4.70
N LEU A 177 9.94 10.32 -4.05
CA LEU A 177 11.16 11.13 -3.92
C LEU A 177 11.87 11.29 -5.27
N GLN A 178 11.96 10.24 -6.07
CA GLN A 178 12.52 10.30 -7.42
C GLN A 178 11.72 11.25 -8.31
N ARG A 179 10.39 11.18 -8.27
CA ARG A 179 9.52 12.13 -9.00
C ARG A 179 9.73 13.57 -8.57
N LYS A 180 9.88 13.85 -7.26
CA LYS A 180 10.17 15.21 -6.77
C LYS A 180 11.51 15.73 -7.29
N GLY A 181 12.55 14.90 -7.36
CA GLY A 181 13.85 15.25 -7.93
C GLY A 181 13.88 15.36 -9.44
N ALA A 182 12.85 14.88 -10.14
CA ALA A 182 12.73 14.90 -11.60
C ALA A 182 11.83 16.03 -12.13
N LEU A 183 11.14 16.77 -11.25
CA LEU A 183 10.25 17.86 -11.62
C LEU A 183 10.88 19.23 -11.34
N ASP A 184 10.52 20.21 -12.17
CA ASP A 184 10.80 21.63 -11.92
C ASP A 184 9.89 22.14 -10.79
N PRO A 185 10.44 22.73 -9.72
CA PRO A 185 9.65 23.09 -8.55
C PRO A 185 8.65 24.23 -8.78
N LEU A 186 8.89 25.10 -9.78
CA LEU A 186 8.01 26.19 -10.12
C LEU A 186 6.81 25.70 -10.95
N THR A 187 7.09 25.01 -12.05
CA THR A 187 6.05 24.69 -13.05
C THR A 187 5.44 23.31 -12.89
N GLY A 188 6.10 22.41 -12.12
CA GLY A 188 5.74 21.00 -12.05
C GLY A 188 5.92 20.24 -13.37
N CYS A 189 6.56 20.85 -14.38
CA CYS A 189 7.04 20.16 -15.56
C CYS A 189 8.23 19.27 -15.22
N TRP A 190 8.61 18.36 -16.11
CA TRP A 190 9.85 17.63 -15.94
C TRP A 190 11.04 18.60 -15.98
N ASN A 191 12.05 18.38 -15.13
CA ASN A 191 13.34 19.07 -15.26
C ASN A 191 14.24 18.31 -16.24
N ILE A 192 15.43 18.83 -16.50
CA ILE A 192 16.40 18.23 -17.45
C ILE A 192 16.72 16.78 -17.14
N ARG A 193 16.81 16.42 -15.84
CA ARG A 193 17.10 15.05 -15.40
C ARG A 193 15.92 14.12 -15.70
N GLY A 194 14.71 14.48 -15.26
CA GLY A 194 13.50 13.70 -15.52
C GLY A 194 13.21 13.56 -17.02
N PHE A 195 13.46 14.62 -17.79
CA PHE A 195 13.29 14.59 -19.24
C PHE A 195 14.24 13.61 -19.95
N ARG A 196 15.51 13.54 -19.53
CA ARG A 196 16.47 12.57 -20.08
C ARG A 196 16.07 11.13 -19.81
N GLU A 197 15.57 10.85 -18.61
CA GLU A 197 15.06 9.51 -18.24
C GLU A 197 13.86 9.12 -19.09
N LEU A 198 12.90 10.04 -19.27
CA LEU A 198 11.73 9.82 -20.13
C LEU A 198 12.09 9.68 -21.60
N LEU A 199 13.03 10.45 -22.10
CA LEU A 199 13.50 10.33 -23.48
C LEU A 199 14.10 8.95 -23.75
N ALA A 200 14.94 8.45 -22.83
CA ALA A 200 15.54 7.12 -22.97
C ALA A 200 14.48 6.03 -23.06
N ILE A 201 13.46 6.08 -22.18
CA ILE A 201 12.33 5.15 -22.18
C ILE A 201 11.52 5.32 -23.47
N GLY A 202 11.15 6.55 -23.83
CA GLY A 202 10.32 6.81 -25.02
C GLY A 202 10.97 6.35 -26.33
N VAL A 203 12.30 6.47 -26.45
CA VAL A 203 13.05 5.97 -27.63
C VAL A 203 13.02 4.43 -27.68
N GLU A 204 13.14 3.77 -26.53
CA GLU A 204 13.10 2.31 -26.45
C GLU A 204 11.70 1.77 -26.76
N ASP A 205 10.66 2.40 -26.19
CA ASP A 205 9.26 2.07 -26.46
C ASP A 205 8.90 2.28 -27.95
N ALA A 206 9.28 3.42 -28.53
CA ALA A 206 9.02 3.72 -29.93
C ALA A 206 9.67 2.69 -30.88
N ARG A 207 10.88 2.24 -30.56
CA ARG A 207 11.55 1.17 -31.33
C ARG A 207 10.83 -0.18 -31.22
N HIS A 208 10.38 -0.52 -30.00
CA HIS A 208 9.68 -1.79 -29.73
C HIS A 208 8.30 -1.84 -30.39
N GLU A 209 7.54 -0.75 -30.23
CA GLU A 209 6.17 -0.64 -30.73
C GLU A 209 6.10 -0.20 -32.20
N ARG A 210 7.23 0.18 -32.81
CA ARG A 210 7.33 0.75 -34.17
C ARG A 210 6.44 1.98 -34.33
N THR A 211 6.50 2.88 -33.34
CA THR A 211 5.79 4.16 -33.33
C THR A 211 6.77 5.31 -33.55
N GLU A 212 6.23 6.50 -33.82
CA GLU A 212 7.01 7.72 -34.00
C GLU A 212 7.17 8.46 -32.70
N LEU A 213 8.33 9.14 -32.52
CA LEU A 213 8.62 9.98 -31.36
C LEU A 213 9.36 11.23 -31.82
N ALA A 214 8.81 12.40 -31.54
CA ALA A 214 9.49 13.66 -31.81
C ALA A 214 9.93 14.34 -30.51
N ILE A 215 11.05 15.06 -30.60
CA ILE A 215 11.55 15.99 -29.59
C ILE A 215 11.32 17.39 -30.10
N CYS A 216 10.53 18.19 -29.38
CA CYS A 216 10.24 19.56 -29.74
C CYS A 216 10.94 20.49 -28.75
N SER A 217 11.90 21.26 -29.21
CA SER A 217 12.50 22.36 -28.44
C SER A 217 11.65 23.62 -28.65
N ILE A 218 11.17 24.19 -27.56
CA ILE A 218 10.25 25.32 -27.56
C ILE A 218 10.92 26.48 -26.84
N ARG A 219 11.15 27.57 -27.54
CA ARG A 219 11.65 28.82 -26.97
C ARG A 219 10.56 29.87 -27.01
N VAL A 220 10.38 30.57 -25.90
CA VAL A 220 9.53 31.76 -25.84
C VAL A 220 10.36 32.98 -26.21
N ASP A 221 10.03 33.57 -27.37
CA ASP A 221 10.70 34.77 -27.83
C ASP A 221 10.01 36.00 -27.18
N ASP A 222 10.73 37.11 -27.04
CA ASP A 222 10.22 38.38 -26.50
C ASP A 222 9.44 38.26 -25.18
N PHE A 223 10.03 37.52 -24.21
CA PHE A 223 9.39 37.22 -22.92
C PHE A 223 8.89 38.47 -22.18
N ASP A 224 9.65 39.56 -22.26
CA ASP A 224 9.28 40.82 -21.60
C ASP A 224 8.07 41.49 -22.28
N ALA A 225 8.02 41.52 -23.61
CA ALA A 225 6.86 42.01 -24.34
C ALA A 225 5.60 41.15 -24.09
N LEU A 226 5.79 39.84 -23.96
CA LEU A 226 4.71 38.94 -23.61
C LEU A 226 4.20 39.22 -22.17
N ALA A 227 5.08 39.54 -21.21
CA ALA A 227 4.71 39.90 -19.85
C ALA A 227 3.87 41.18 -19.81
N GLU A 228 4.30 42.20 -20.54
CA GLU A 228 3.55 43.45 -20.67
C GLU A 228 2.16 43.23 -21.28
N SER A 229 2.08 42.49 -22.37
CA SER A 229 0.79 42.21 -23.07
C SER A 229 -0.16 41.38 -22.22
N ALA A 230 0.36 40.54 -21.35
CA ALA A 230 -0.40 39.74 -20.41
C ALA A 230 -0.76 40.48 -19.09
N GLY A 231 -0.22 41.69 -18.88
CA GLY A 231 -0.39 42.43 -17.63
C GLY A 231 0.26 41.73 -16.42
N VAL A 232 1.28 40.93 -16.64
CA VAL A 232 1.94 40.11 -15.61
C VAL A 232 3.27 40.74 -15.23
N THR A 233 3.39 41.20 -14.00
CA THR A 233 4.62 41.84 -13.49
C THR A 233 5.61 40.82 -12.88
N ASN A 234 5.16 39.62 -12.55
CA ASN A 234 5.99 38.58 -11.96
C ASN A 234 6.41 37.56 -13.04
N PRO A 235 7.71 37.42 -13.36
CA PRO A 235 8.21 36.44 -14.33
C PRO A 235 7.81 34.98 -14.03
N ASP A 236 7.76 34.61 -12.76
CA ASP A 236 7.35 33.27 -12.34
C ASP A 236 5.89 32.97 -12.66
N ALA A 237 5.00 33.98 -12.51
CA ALA A 237 3.59 33.85 -12.86
C ALA A 237 3.42 33.64 -14.38
N LEU A 238 4.16 34.38 -15.19
CA LEU A 238 4.17 34.20 -16.64
C LEU A 238 4.69 32.81 -17.03
N THR A 239 5.76 32.36 -16.40
CA THR A 239 6.34 31.03 -16.63
C THR A 239 5.34 29.92 -16.30
N LEU A 240 4.59 30.04 -15.20
CA LEU A 240 3.52 29.11 -14.83
C LEU A 240 2.40 29.09 -15.86
N MET A 241 1.95 30.26 -16.34
CA MET A 241 0.93 30.36 -17.39
C MET A 241 1.38 29.69 -18.69
N LEU A 242 2.61 29.95 -19.10
CA LEU A 242 3.20 29.33 -20.29
C LEU A 242 3.27 27.80 -20.17
N ALA A 243 3.75 27.29 -19.03
CA ALA A 243 3.80 25.86 -18.78
C ALA A 243 2.41 25.21 -18.84
N GLN A 244 1.39 25.89 -18.31
CA GLN A 244 0.01 25.41 -18.38
C GLN A 244 -0.53 25.38 -19.80
N VAL A 245 -0.31 26.41 -20.59
CA VAL A 245 -0.71 26.49 -22.00
C VAL A 245 -0.03 25.42 -22.83
N LEU A 246 1.29 25.29 -22.69
CA LEU A 246 2.06 24.28 -23.44
C LEU A 246 1.62 22.86 -23.06
N ARG A 247 1.36 22.61 -21.80
CA ARG A 247 0.89 21.29 -21.33
C ARG A 247 -0.45 20.88 -21.95
N GLN A 248 -1.36 21.83 -22.17
CA GLN A 248 -2.66 21.55 -22.81
C GLN A 248 -2.52 21.17 -24.29
N ARG A 249 -1.40 21.51 -24.93
CA ARG A 249 -1.12 21.23 -26.35
C ARG A 249 -0.40 19.91 -26.59
N ILE A 250 0.16 19.33 -25.53
CA ILE A 250 0.91 18.07 -25.63
C ILE A 250 -0.07 16.90 -25.47
N PRO A 251 0.04 15.84 -26.29
CA PRO A 251 -0.82 14.68 -26.18
C PRO A 251 -0.69 14.01 -24.81
N ALA A 252 -1.72 13.27 -24.38
CA ALA A 252 -1.78 12.66 -23.05
C ALA A 252 -0.61 11.71 -22.73
N LYS A 253 -0.03 11.08 -23.75
CA LYS A 253 1.17 10.23 -23.62
C LYS A 253 2.49 11.01 -23.76
N GLY A 254 2.44 12.30 -24.09
CA GLY A 254 3.61 13.15 -24.22
C GLY A 254 4.10 13.71 -22.89
N ALA A 255 5.27 14.34 -22.91
CA ALA A 255 5.87 14.95 -21.74
C ALA A 255 6.35 16.37 -22.03
N LEU A 256 6.20 17.28 -21.06
CA LEU A 256 6.73 18.64 -21.12
C LEU A 256 7.79 18.82 -20.04
N ALA A 257 8.95 19.30 -20.44
CA ALA A 257 10.03 19.69 -19.55
C ALA A 257 10.33 21.19 -19.63
N ARG A 258 10.73 21.77 -18.50
CA ARG A 258 11.31 23.11 -18.42
C ARG A 258 12.82 22.99 -18.30
N LEU A 259 13.52 23.59 -19.25
CA LEU A 259 15.00 23.57 -19.32
C LEU A 259 15.64 24.92 -18.95
N GLY A 260 14.83 25.98 -18.87
CA GLY A 260 15.26 27.33 -18.53
C GLY A 260 14.08 28.26 -18.28
N ALA A 261 14.33 29.55 -18.10
CA ALA A 261 13.27 30.52 -17.87
C ALA A 261 12.26 30.60 -19.06
N THR A 262 12.81 30.62 -20.26
CA THR A 262 12.07 30.75 -21.53
C THR A 262 12.18 29.51 -22.42
N TYR A 263 12.75 28.42 -21.88
CA TYR A 263 13.07 27.23 -22.67
C TYR A 263 12.35 26.00 -22.14
N PHE A 264 11.54 25.40 -23.03
CA PHE A 264 10.83 24.17 -22.78
C PHE A 264 11.21 23.10 -23.81
N CYS A 265 10.99 21.85 -23.47
CA CYS A 265 11.15 20.73 -24.37
C CYS A 265 9.97 19.77 -24.23
N ALA A 266 9.44 19.30 -25.33
CA ALA A 266 8.35 18.34 -25.34
C ALA A 266 8.75 17.04 -26.02
N LEU A 267 8.29 15.90 -25.45
CA LEU A 267 8.26 14.60 -26.11
C LEU A 267 6.86 14.39 -26.67
N VAL A 268 6.78 14.09 -27.95
CA VAL A 268 5.51 13.90 -28.67
C VAL A 268 5.52 12.52 -29.32
N PRO A 269 4.94 11.50 -28.69
CA PRO A 269 4.75 10.18 -29.29
C PRO A 269 3.53 10.16 -30.19
N ALA A 270 3.62 9.44 -31.32
CA ALA A 270 2.51 9.23 -32.24
C ALA A 270 2.53 7.82 -32.85
N GLN A 271 1.37 7.33 -33.27
CA GLN A 271 1.24 5.99 -33.86
C GLN A 271 1.77 5.91 -35.31
N SER A 272 1.89 7.05 -36.01
CA SER A 272 2.37 7.15 -37.37
C SER A 272 2.92 8.53 -37.64
N ALA A 273 3.68 8.70 -38.74
CA ALA A 273 4.21 9.99 -39.18
C ALA A 273 3.10 11.02 -39.43
N MET A 274 1.97 10.63 -40.01
CA MET A 274 0.84 11.52 -40.23
C MET A 274 0.20 11.99 -38.93
N ALA A 275 0.04 11.08 -37.95
CA ALA A 275 -0.46 11.44 -36.61
C ALA A 275 0.54 12.35 -35.87
N LEU A 276 1.83 12.20 -36.11
CA LEU A 276 2.86 13.05 -35.54
C LEU A 276 2.77 14.47 -36.08
N GLU A 277 2.57 14.64 -37.40
CA GLU A 277 2.37 15.94 -38.03
C GLU A 277 1.16 16.68 -37.46
N ASP A 278 0.04 15.98 -37.23
CA ASP A 278 -1.15 16.54 -36.61
C ASP A 278 -0.90 17.01 -35.16
N GLU A 279 -0.13 16.23 -34.36
CA GLU A 279 0.22 16.62 -32.99
C GLU A 279 1.19 17.82 -32.97
N LEU A 280 2.16 17.86 -33.91
CA LEU A 280 3.10 18.98 -34.03
C LEU A 280 2.40 20.27 -34.46
N ALA A 281 1.42 20.19 -35.33
CA ALA A 281 0.61 21.34 -35.75
C ALA A 281 -0.12 22.01 -34.55
N LYS A 282 -0.55 21.26 -33.57
CA LYS A 282 -1.17 21.79 -32.35
C LYS A 282 -0.17 22.59 -31.48
N LEU A 283 1.10 22.21 -31.48
CA LEU A 283 2.15 22.90 -30.74
C LEU A 283 2.52 24.24 -31.38
N THR A 284 2.51 24.30 -32.71
CA THR A 284 2.90 25.49 -33.49
C THR A 284 1.83 26.56 -33.59
N PHE A 285 0.61 26.32 -33.10
CA PHE A 285 -0.48 27.27 -33.18
C PHE A 285 -0.19 28.55 -32.39
N PRO A 286 -0.18 29.75 -33.02
CA PRO A 286 0.33 30.99 -32.42
C PRO A 286 -0.58 31.57 -31.31
N LYS A 287 -1.86 31.20 -31.29
CA LYS A 287 -2.83 31.75 -30.31
C LYS A 287 -3.13 30.81 -29.19
N ALA A 288 -3.07 31.31 -27.96
CA ALA A 288 -3.47 30.58 -26.76
C ALA A 288 -4.53 31.36 -25.99
N LEU A 289 -5.55 30.62 -25.47
CA LEU A 289 -6.50 31.15 -24.52
C LEU A 289 -5.96 30.85 -23.10
N VAL A 290 -5.70 31.90 -22.34
CA VAL A 290 -5.23 31.81 -20.97
C VAL A 290 -6.37 32.19 -20.03
N ASN A 291 -6.65 31.35 -19.05
CA ASN A 291 -7.60 31.69 -17.99
C ASN A 291 -6.89 32.50 -16.92
N LEU A 292 -7.31 33.74 -16.73
CA LEU A 292 -6.90 34.62 -15.62
C LEU A 292 -7.97 34.60 -14.52
N GLN A 293 -7.62 35.05 -13.33
CA GLN A 293 -8.59 35.18 -12.21
C GLN A 293 -9.79 36.07 -12.59
N ASP A 294 -9.59 37.06 -13.47
CA ASP A 294 -10.61 38.02 -13.90
C ASP A 294 -11.20 37.76 -15.30
N GLY A 295 -10.91 36.63 -15.94
CA GLY A 295 -11.45 36.32 -17.25
C GLY A 295 -10.54 35.47 -18.15
N LYS A 296 -10.89 35.41 -19.45
CA LYS A 296 -10.11 34.71 -20.49
C LYS A 296 -9.32 35.74 -21.30
N LEU A 297 -8.02 35.59 -21.33
CA LEU A 297 -7.14 36.41 -22.18
C LEU A 297 -6.68 35.55 -23.38
N SER A 298 -6.80 36.12 -24.60
CA SER A 298 -6.21 35.54 -25.80
C SER A 298 -4.81 36.14 -25.99
N LEU A 299 -3.79 35.30 -25.88
CA LEU A 299 -2.39 35.72 -26.06
C LEU A 299 -1.86 35.15 -27.37
N GLU A 300 -1.12 35.98 -28.12
CA GLU A 300 -0.24 35.49 -29.18
C GLU A 300 1.08 35.03 -28.52
N LEU A 301 1.43 33.77 -28.73
CA LEU A 301 2.65 33.22 -28.21
C LEU A 301 3.76 33.32 -29.23
N PRO A 302 4.79 34.14 -28.99
CA PRO A 302 5.97 34.22 -29.87
C PRO A 302 6.85 32.99 -29.57
N LEU A 303 6.55 31.84 -30.20
CA LEU A 303 7.25 30.60 -30.03
C LEU A 303 8.11 30.26 -31.22
N SER A 304 9.38 29.97 -30.99
CA SER A 304 10.27 29.29 -31.94
C SER A 304 10.33 27.83 -31.62
N ILE A 305 9.89 26.96 -32.51
CA ILE A 305 9.84 25.50 -32.30
C ILE A 305 10.73 24.82 -33.31
N SER A 306 11.67 23.99 -32.84
CA SER A 306 12.45 23.07 -33.64
C SER A 306 12.11 21.63 -33.28
N VAL A 307 12.01 20.77 -34.29
CA VAL A 307 11.65 19.35 -34.13
C VAL A 307 12.81 18.48 -34.61
N SER A 308 13.11 17.42 -33.85
CA SER A 308 14.12 16.41 -34.16
C SER A 308 13.56 15.03 -34.00
#